data_4694cbb9d9decd95d1f15fbb9491e719
#
_entry.id   4694cbb9d9decd95d1f15fbb9491e719
#
_cell.length_a   1.000
_cell.length_b   1.000
_cell.length_c   1.000
_cell.angle_alpha   90.00
_cell.angle_beta   90.00
_cell.angle_gamma   90.00
#
_symmetry.space_group_name_H-M   'P 1'
#
loop_
_entity.id
_entity.type
_entity.pdbx_description
1 polymer ?
#
loop_
_entity_poly.entity_id
_entity_poly.type
_entity_poly.pdbx_seq_one_letter_code
_entity_poly.pdbx_strand_id
1 'polypeptide(L)'
;TLTAFARGGASILTPENYPLLEGVAGYMEMGGIEKMDYDSYCEMLAQEEMAFSVTFEPYWHGWIAMAPADKVTELCHLVYEKCFYPEKRYEDFEDAKQDMLANVGQETMLSKMLKSAPDRQMAARIDQLMGNSLATGKMAESREEIEALNLDDIADFYRQLYTNPNGLVCVVCGNFDMNEVERDLVAVLGMFPAQEKVNNWVLPEFDYPKGGFREIFPNENE
;
A
#
# COMPACT_ATOMS: atom_id res chain seq x y z
N THR A 1 19.43 5.96 5.82
CA THR A 1 18.13 5.35 5.68
C THR A 1 17.29 5.63 6.91
N LEU A 2 16.08 6.05 6.70
CA LEU A 2 15.05 6.28 7.71
C LEU A 2 13.86 5.36 7.37
N THR A 3 13.52 4.46 8.27
CA THR A 3 12.41 3.52 8.10
C THR A 3 11.43 3.70 9.24
N ALA A 4 10.16 3.74 8.95
CA ALA A 4 9.12 3.72 9.95
C ALA A 4 8.12 2.61 9.67
N PHE A 5 7.64 1.95 10.70
CA PHE A 5 6.63 0.91 10.58
C PHE A 5 5.69 0.91 11.79
N ALA A 6 4.45 0.57 11.52
CA ALA A 6 3.40 0.41 12.51
C ALA A 6 2.73 -0.95 12.36
N ARG A 7 2.14 -1.44 13.43
CA ARG A 7 1.35 -2.68 13.40
C ARG A 7 0.02 -2.44 12.70
N GLY A 8 -0.52 -3.48 12.12
CA GLY A 8 -1.83 -3.47 11.47
C GLY A 8 -1.77 -4.11 10.10
N GLY A 9 -1.25 -3.41 9.11
CA GLY A 9 -1.20 -3.89 7.72
C GLY A 9 -2.60 -4.28 7.20
N ALA A 10 -2.65 -5.29 6.35
CA ALA A 10 -3.93 -5.77 5.79
C ALA A 10 -4.89 -6.31 6.87
N SER A 11 -4.37 -6.73 8.03
CA SER A 11 -5.20 -7.29 9.11
C SER A 11 -6.20 -6.31 9.74
N ILE A 12 -5.98 -5.00 9.58
CA ILE A 12 -6.88 -3.97 10.10
C ILE A 12 -7.90 -3.47 9.07
N LEU A 13 -7.82 -3.96 7.84
CA LEU A 13 -8.72 -3.55 6.78
C LEU A 13 -10.13 -4.10 7.01
N THR A 14 -11.09 -3.31 6.59
CA THR A 14 -12.50 -3.70 6.51
C THR A 14 -12.91 -3.91 5.05
N PRO A 15 -14.02 -4.58 4.76
CA PRO A 15 -14.49 -4.73 3.38
C PRO A 15 -14.65 -3.40 2.64
N GLU A 16 -14.97 -2.32 3.35
CA GLU A 16 -15.21 -1.00 2.78
C GLU A 16 -13.91 -0.32 2.34
N ASN A 17 -12.80 -0.51 3.06
CA ASN A 17 -11.53 0.15 2.75
C ASN A 17 -10.55 -0.73 1.97
N TYR A 18 -10.88 -1.99 1.73
CA TYR A 18 -10.11 -2.89 0.89
C TYR A 18 -9.84 -2.35 -0.52
N PRO A 19 -10.87 -1.90 -1.25
CA PRO A 19 -10.69 -1.36 -2.60
C PRO A 19 -9.79 -0.12 -2.63
N LEU A 20 -9.73 0.65 -1.53
CA LEU A 20 -8.90 1.86 -1.44
C LEU A 20 -7.40 1.54 -1.46
N LEU A 21 -7.02 0.34 -1.01
CA LEU A 21 -5.61 -0.06 -0.94
C LEU A 21 -4.93 -0.10 -2.32
N GLU A 22 -5.68 -0.49 -3.35
CA GLU A 22 -5.18 -0.48 -4.73
C GLU A 22 -4.79 0.93 -5.16
N GLY A 23 -5.63 1.91 -4.82
CA GLY A 23 -5.36 3.31 -5.10
C GLY A 23 -4.15 3.86 -4.33
N VAL A 24 -3.88 3.34 -3.13
CA VAL A 24 -2.72 3.76 -2.32
C VAL A 24 -1.42 3.52 -3.09
N ALA A 25 -1.19 2.30 -3.58
CA ALA A 25 0.02 1.98 -4.34
C ALA A 25 0.05 2.69 -5.70
N GLY A 26 -1.06 2.62 -6.46
CA GLY A 26 -1.09 3.13 -7.83
C GLY A 26 -1.09 4.64 -7.96
N TYR A 27 -1.69 5.38 -7.01
CA TYR A 27 -1.89 6.82 -7.15
C TYR A 27 -1.17 7.65 -6.09
N MET A 28 -1.08 7.16 -4.85
CA MET A 28 -0.43 7.93 -3.79
C MET A 28 1.06 7.66 -3.72
N GLU A 29 1.46 6.41 -3.83
CA GLU A 29 2.89 6.05 -3.84
C GLU A 29 3.56 6.49 -5.13
N MET A 30 2.94 6.19 -6.28
CA MET A 30 3.44 6.51 -7.61
C MET A 30 3.14 7.94 -8.06
N GLY A 31 2.60 8.80 -7.19
CA GLY A 31 2.40 10.23 -7.43
C GLY A 31 3.56 11.07 -6.91
N GLY A 32 3.54 12.36 -7.23
CA GLY A 32 4.41 13.38 -6.64
C GLY A 32 3.92 13.84 -5.26
N ILE A 33 4.09 15.11 -5.01
CA ILE A 33 3.54 15.81 -3.84
C ILE A 33 2.63 16.95 -4.32
N GLU A 34 1.74 17.46 -3.48
CA GLU A 34 0.72 18.46 -3.87
C GLU A 34 1.26 19.64 -4.68
N LYS A 35 2.51 20.06 -4.41
CA LYS A 35 3.16 21.20 -5.07
C LYS A 35 4.08 20.84 -6.23
N MET A 36 4.21 19.55 -6.52
CA MET A 36 5.16 19.02 -7.50
C MET A 36 4.62 17.75 -8.11
N ASP A 37 4.39 17.77 -9.43
CA ASP A 37 3.94 16.60 -10.16
C ASP A 37 4.97 15.45 -10.11
N TYR A 38 4.52 14.27 -10.52
CA TYR A 38 5.33 13.06 -10.43
C TYR A 38 6.67 13.15 -11.17
N ASP A 39 6.70 13.73 -12.36
CA ASP A 39 7.93 13.82 -13.16
C ASP A 39 8.96 14.75 -12.48
N SER A 40 8.52 15.94 -12.08
CA SER A 40 9.34 16.89 -11.32
C SER A 40 9.79 16.32 -9.98
N TYR A 41 8.92 15.55 -9.32
CA TYR A 41 9.25 14.84 -8.07
C TYR A 41 10.34 13.79 -8.28
N CYS A 42 10.25 12.97 -9.33
CA CYS A 42 11.27 11.99 -9.68
C CYS A 42 12.61 12.63 -10.04
N GLU A 43 12.58 13.75 -10.78
CA GLU A 43 13.78 14.52 -11.08
C GLU A 43 14.44 15.06 -9.80
N MET A 44 13.66 15.62 -8.90
CA MET A 44 14.14 16.10 -7.60
C MET A 44 14.76 14.96 -6.79
N LEU A 45 14.10 13.81 -6.68
CA LEU A 45 14.65 12.65 -5.97
C LEU A 45 15.99 12.21 -6.55
N ALA A 46 16.10 12.17 -7.88
CA ALA A 46 17.33 11.78 -8.56
C ALA A 46 18.46 12.80 -8.35
N GLN A 47 18.17 14.10 -8.40
CA GLN A 47 19.14 15.18 -8.18
C GLN A 47 19.64 15.21 -6.74
N GLU A 48 18.75 14.97 -5.78
CA GLU A 48 19.06 14.98 -4.36
C GLU A 48 19.56 13.62 -3.83
N GLU A 49 19.65 12.60 -4.69
CA GLU A 49 20.01 11.22 -4.35
C GLU A 49 19.11 10.66 -3.23
N MET A 50 17.83 11.02 -3.28
CA MET A 50 16.81 10.60 -2.31
C MET A 50 15.91 9.51 -2.87
N ALA A 51 15.30 8.74 -1.98
CA ALA A 51 14.24 7.80 -2.32
C ALA A 51 13.19 7.76 -1.20
N PHE A 52 11.94 7.52 -1.59
CA PHE A 52 10.84 7.27 -0.67
C PHE A 52 9.92 6.21 -1.25
N SER A 53 9.48 5.27 -0.43
CA SER A 53 8.42 4.34 -0.76
C SER A 53 7.61 3.97 0.48
N VAL A 54 6.36 3.58 0.26
CA VAL A 54 5.51 3.02 1.30
C VAL A 54 5.54 1.50 1.24
N THR A 55 5.26 0.86 2.36
CA THR A 55 5.17 -0.58 2.49
C THR A 55 3.84 -0.94 3.14
N PHE A 56 3.18 -1.96 2.61
CA PHE A 56 1.94 -2.46 3.14
C PHE A 56 1.94 -4.00 3.11
N GLU A 57 2.02 -4.59 4.29
CA GLU A 57 2.18 -6.01 4.51
C GLU A 57 0.96 -6.61 5.25
N PRO A 58 0.80 -7.91 5.36
CA PRO A 58 -0.36 -8.50 6.04
C PRO A 58 -0.58 -7.99 7.47
N TYR A 59 0.48 -7.73 8.24
CA TYR A 59 0.38 -7.38 9.66
C TYR A 59 1.09 -6.08 10.06
N TRP A 60 1.69 -5.39 9.12
CA TRP A 60 2.37 -4.12 9.35
C TRP A 60 2.35 -3.25 8.09
N HIS A 61 2.49 -1.97 8.28
CA HIS A 61 2.62 -0.98 7.22
C HIS A 61 3.60 0.11 7.64
N GLY A 62 4.12 0.84 6.69
CA GLY A 62 5.06 1.89 6.97
C GLY A 62 5.66 2.49 5.72
N TRP A 63 6.79 3.17 5.89
CA TRP A 63 7.53 3.78 4.80
C TRP A 63 9.03 3.64 5.02
N ILE A 64 9.76 3.72 3.94
CA ILE A 64 11.21 3.77 3.91
C ILE A 64 11.65 4.98 3.10
N ALA A 65 12.62 5.73 3.63
CA ALA A 65 13.20 6.87 2.99
C ALA A 65 14.73 6.80 3.06
N MET A 66 15.40 7.25 2.02
CA MET A 66 16.86 7.24 1.92
C MET A 66 17.36 8.57 1.38
N ALA A 67 18.49 9.04 1.93
CA ALA A 67 19.19 10.21 1.47
C ALA A 67 20.69 10.11 1.81
N PRO A 68 21.56 10.92 1.22
CA PRO A 68 22.89 11.21 1.73
C PRO A 68 22.87 11.68 3.20
N ALA A 69 23.93 11.43 3.94
CA ALA A 69 23.97 11.70 5.39
C ALA A 69 23.86 13.19 5.74
N ASP A 70 24.24 14.06 4.84
CA ASP A 70 24.16 15.53 4.97
C ASP A 70 22.81 16.12 4.56
N LYS A 71 21.83 15.29 4.15
CA LYS A 71 20.48 15.68 3.72
C LYS A 71 19.37 15.08 4.58
N VAL A 72 19.64 14.84 5.84
CA VAL A 72 18.65 14.20 6.74
C VAL A 72 17.47 15.14 7.01
N THR A 73 17.71 16.45 7.14
CA THR A 73 16.66 17.45 7.33
C THR A 73 15.70 17.47 6.14
N GLU A 74 16.24 17.52 4.92
CA GLU A 74 15.48 17.47 3.67
C GLU A 74 14.70 16.16 3.54
N LEU A 75 15.30 15.03 3.94
CA LEU A 75 14.64 13.74 3.96
C LEU A 75 13.43 13.74 4.91
N CYS A 76 13.57 14.32 6.08
CA CYS A 76 12.47 14.47 7.04
C CYS A 76 11.33 15.34 6.46
N HIS A 77 11.65 16.41 5.77
CA HIS A 77 10.66 17.23 5.07
C HIS A 77 9.98 16.46 3.92
N LEU A 78 10.73 15.69 3.14
CA LEU A 78 10.18 14.84 2.08
C LEU A 78 9.18 13.85 2.64
N VAL A 79 9.52 13.16 3.75
CA VAL A 79 8.61 12.22 4.42
C VAL A 79 7.33 12.93 4.84
N TYR A 80 7.43 14.11 5.43
CA TYR A 80 6.27 14.89 5.82
C TYR A 80 5.39 15.24 4.61
N GLU A 81 5.97 15.86 3.57
CA GLU A 81 5.22 16.27 2.37
C GLU A 81 4.57 15.03 1.71
N LYS A 82 5.30 13.93 1.56
CA LYS A 82 4.78 12.73 0.90
C LYS A 82 3.67 12.03 1.68
N CYS A 83 3.74 12.01 3.01
CA CYS A 83 2.70 11.41 3.84
C CYS A 83 1.45 12.28 3.98
N PHE A 84 1.59 13.61 4.04
CA PHE A 84 0.48 14.52 4.29
C PHE A 84 -0.13 15.11 3.02
N TYR A 85 0.69 15.34 2.01
CA TYR A 85 0.33 16.09 0.81
C TYR A 85 0.69 15.34 -0.47
N PRO A 86 0.26 14.07 -0.63
CA PRO A 86 0.48 13.34 -1.88
C PRO A 86 -0.25 14.05 -3.02
N GLU A 87 0.33 14.02 -4.21
CA GLU A 87 -0.30 14.54 -5.41
C GLU A 87 -1.60 13.76 -5.73
N LYS A 88 -2.64 14.49 -6.11
CA LYS A 88 -3.92 13.93 -6.55
C LYS A 88 -4.09 14.11 -8.06
N ARG A 89 -3.84 13.07 -8.82
CA ARG A 89 -3.96 13.06 -10.29
C ARG A 89 -5.37 12.65 -10.69
N TYR A 90 -6.32 13.57 -10.64
CA TYR A 90 -7.75 13.29 -10.86
C TYR A 90 -8.03 12.78 -12.28
N GLU A 91 -7.41 13.38 -13.31
CA GLU A 91 -7.63 12.98 -14.72
C GLU A 91 -7.14 11.54 -14.94
N ASP A 92 -5.91 11.22 -14.55
CA ASP A 92 -5.35 9.87 -14.67
C ASP A 92 -6.17 8.84 -13.88
N PHE A 93 -6.69 9.24 -12.72
CA PHE A 93 -7.53 8.36 -11.91
C PHE A 93 -8.85 8.05 -12.60
N GLU A 94 -9.53 9.05 -13.13
CA GLU A 94 -10.79 8.85 -13.84
C GLU A 94 -10.61 8.03 -15.12
N ASP A 95 -9.54 8.26 -15.87
CA ASP A 95 -9.22 7.47 -17.08
C ASP A 95 -8.97 6.00 -16.70
N ALA A 96 -8.16 5.73 -15.69
CA ALA A 96 -7.93 4.37 -15.21
C ALA A 96 -9.20 3.70 -14.69
N LYS A 97 -10.06 4.45 -13.98
CA LYS A 97 -11.36 3.97 -13.52
C LYS A 97 -12.29 3.59 -14.68
N GLN A 98 -12.31 4.38 -15.75
CA GLN A 98 -13.07 4.05 -16.97
C GLN A 98 -12.52 2.80 -17.65
N ASP A 99 -11.21 2.63 -17.71
CA ASP A 99 -10.57 1.42 -18.23
C ASP A 99 -10.92 0.18 -17.41
N MET A 100 -10.91 0.29 -16.08
CA MET A 100 -11.35 -0.79 -15.18
C MET A 100 -12.81 -1.16 -15.45
N LEU A 101 -13.71 -0.18 -15.54
CA LEU A 101 -15.14 -0.37 -15.82
C LEU A 101 -15.39 -1.00 -17.20
N ALA A 102 -14.61 -0.62 -18.20
CA ALA A 102 -14.70 -1.19 -19.55
C ALA A 102 -14.27 -2.67 -19.55
N ASN A 103 -13.37 -3.06 -18.66
CA ASN A 103 -12.84 -4.42 -18.58
C ASN A 103 -13.59 -5.33 -17.59
N VAL A 104 -14.49 -4.79 -16.77
CA VAL A 104 -15.30 -5.57 -15.84
C VAL A 104 -16.15 -6.62 -16.59
N GLY A 105 -15.99 -7.88 -16.21
CA GLY A 105 -16.69 -9.01 -16.81
C GLY A 105 -16.16 -9.43 -18.20
N GLN A 106 -15.16 -8.73 -18.74
CA GLN A 106 -14.50 -9.17 -19.96
C GLN A 106 -13.38 -10.16 -19.63
N GLU A 107 -13.71 -11.43 -19.65
CA GLU A 107 -12.66 -12.45 -19.63
C GLU A 107 -11.98 -12.50 -21.00
N THR A 108 -10.76 -11.99 -21.08
CA THR A 108 -9.94 -12.16 -22.28
C THR A 108 -9.60 -13.63 -22.47
N MET A 109 -9.38 -14.06 -23.74
CA MET A 109 -8.96 -15.43 -24.04
C MET A 109 -7.68 -15.82 -23.27
N LEU A 110 -6.77 -14.87 -23.08
CA LEU A 110 -5.54 -15.04 -22.29
C LEU A 110 -5.85 -15.23 -20.80
N SER A 111 -6.78 -14.46 -20.22
CA SER A 111 -7.15 -14.63 -18.81
C SER A 111 -7.87 -15.95 -18.55
N LYS A 112 -8.73 -16.41 -19.49
CA LYS A 112 -9.32 -17.75 -19.44
C LYS A 112 -8.26 -18.84 -19.48
N MET A 113 -7.31 -18.73 -20.39
CA MET A 113 -6.21 -19.68 -20.53
C MET A 113 -5.29 -19.69 -19.29
N LEU A 114 -5.05 -18.53 -18.68
CA LEU A 114 -4.29 -18.42 -17.43
C LEU A 114 -5.06 -18.97 -16.21
N LYS A 115 -6.38 -18.77 -16.15
CA LYS A 115 -7.23 -19.32 -15.08
C LYS A 115 -7.42 -20.84 -15.20
N SER A 116 -7.38 -21.39 -16.41
CA SER A 116 -7.52 -22.83 -16.65
C SER A 116 -6.23 -23.63 -16.39
N ALA A 117 -5.09 -22.98 -16.23
CA ALA A 117 -3.83 -23.65 -15.93
C ALA A 117 -3.90 -24.39 -14.58
N PRO A 118 -3.57 -25.68 -14.53
CA PRO A 118 -3.75 -26.53 -13.33
C PRO A 118 -3.04 -26.01 -12.09
N ASP A 119 -1.85 -25.43 -12.23
CA ASP A 119 -1.07 -24.82 -11.16
C ASP A 119 -1.78 -23.59 -10.56
N ARG A 120 -2.43 -22.77 -11.37
CA ARG A 120 -3.20 -21.63 -10.90
C ARG A 120 -4.53 -22.02 -10.27
N GLN A 121 -5.21 -23.03 -10.80
CA GLN A 121 -6.39 -23.60 -10.16
C GLN A 121 -6.06 -24.17 -8.79
N MET A 122 -4.92 -24.86 -8.69
CA MET A 122 -4.41 -25.36 -7.41
C MET A 122 -4.09 -24.23 -6.44
N ALA A 123 -3.39 -23.18 -6.87
CA ALA A 123 -3.07 -22.03 -6.03
C ALA A 123 -4.36 -21.35 -5.52
N ALA A 124 -5.30 -21.04 -6.41
CA ALA A 124 -6.59 -20.44 -6.03
C ALA A 124 -7.38 -21.34 -5.05
N ARG A 125 -7.30 -22.67 -5.23
CA ARG A 125 -7.95 -23.61 -4.32
C ARG A 125 -7.29 -23.66 -2.95
N ILE A 126 -5.97 -23.56 -2.88
CA ILE A 126 -5.23 -23.45 -1.63
C ILE A 126 -5.62 -22.17 -0.90
N ASP A 127 -5.64 -21.03 -1.59
CA ASP A 127 -6.04 -19.75 -1.00
C ASP A 127 -7.47 -19.79 -0.45
N GLN A 128 -8.40 -20.39 -1.21
CA GLN A 128 -9.77 -20.60 -0.77
C GLN A 128 -9.87 -21.48 0.47
N LEU A 129 -9.08 -22.56 0.54
CA LEU A 129 -9.08 -23.48 1.68
C LEU A 129 -8.40 -22.90 2.92
N MET A 130 -7.42 -22.04 2.72
CA MET A 130 -6.74 -21.31 3.79
C MET A 130 -7.60 -20.19 4.37
N GLY A 131 -8.77 -19.92 3.79
CA GLY A 131 -9.74 -18.94 4.31
C GLY A 131 -9.25 -17.51 4.27
N ASN A 132 -8.26 -17.21 3.47
CA ASN A 132 -7.46 -16.01 3.62
C ASN A 132 -7.75 -14.95 2.54
N SER A 133 -8.99 -14.55 2.42
CA SER A 133 -9.35 -13.44 1.53
C SER A 133 -8.83 -12.08 2.03
N LEU A 134 -8.64 -11.92 3.34
CA LEU A 134 -8.31 -10.62 3.93
C LEU A 134 -6.81 -10.31 3.96
N ALA A 135 -5.94 -11.28 4.11
CA ALA A 135 -4.50 -11.03 4.16
C ALA A 135 -3.83 -10.90 2.77
N THR A 136 -4.53 -11.25 1.71
CA THR A 136 -3.99 -11.23 0.34
C THR A 136 -4.35 -9.97 -0.47
N GLY A 137 -5.17 -9.07 0.11
CA GLY A 137 -5.66 -7.88 -0.58
C GLY A 137 -6.69 -8.24 -1.67
N LYS A 138 -7.92 -7.82 -1.47
CA LYS A 138 -8.96 -7.98 -2.48
C LYS A 138 -9.06 -6.68 -3.27
N MET A 139 -8.76 -6.73 -4.56
CA MET A 139 -8.96 -5.61 -5.48
C MET A 139 -10.45 -5.36 -5.71
N ALA A 140 -10.81 -4.16 -6.15
CA ALA A 140 -12.17 -3.87 -6.59
C ALA A 140 -12.49 -4.71 -7.84
N GLU A 141 -13.38 -5.69 -7.70
CA GLU A 141 -13.70 -6.66 -8.76
C GLU A 141 -15.07 -6.44 -9.39
N SER A 142 -16.00 -5.85 -8.65
CA SER A 142 -17.35 -5.58 -9.15
C SER A 142 -17.44 -4.18 -9.76
N ARG A 143 -18.40 -4.00 -10.66
CA ARG A 143 -18.70 -2.68 -11.24
C ARG A 143 -19.04 -1.67 -10.15
N GLU A 144 -19.84 -2.08 -9.18
CA GLU A 144 -20.28 -1.24 -8.06
C GLU A 144 -19.12 -0.80 -7.18
N GLU A 145 -18.17 -1.68 -6.91
CA GLU A 145 -16.96 -1.37 -6.13
C GLU A 145 -16.06 -0.37 -6.89
N ILE A 146 -15.88 -0.57 -8.20
CA ILE A 146 -15.08 0.34 -9.04
C ILE A 146 -15.77 1.71 -9.17
N GLU A 147 -17.08 1.75 -9.40
CA GLU A 147 -17.84 3.01 -9.47
C GLU A 147 -17.77 3.79 -8.16
N ALA A 148 -17.69 3.10 -7.02
CA ALA A 148 -17.58 3.71 -5.70
C ALA A 148 -16.17 4.26 -5.38
N LEU A 149 -15.13 3.87 -6.12
CA LEU A 149 -13.77 4.40 -5.89
C LEU A 149 -13.73 5.91 -6.06
N ASN A 150 -13.11 6.59 -5.12
CA ASN A 150 -12.94 8.03 -5.10
C ASN A 150 -11.50 8.38 -4.67
N LEU A 151 -10.85 9.27 -5.40
CA LEU A 151 -9.45 9.62 -5.16
C LEU A 151 -9.24 10.35 -3.83
N ASP A 152 -10.21 11.13 -3.38
CA ASP A 152 -10.13 11.79 -2.07
C ASP A 152 -10.20 10.79 -0.92
N ASP A 153 -11.06 9.76 -1.03
CA ASP A 153 -11.16 8.69 -0.04
C ASP A 153 -9.87 7.86 0.01
N ILE A 154 -9.25 7.60 -1.16
CA ILE A 154 -7.94 6.95 -1.27
C ILE A 154 -6.85 7.78 -0.59
N ALA A 155 -6.81 9.09 -0.84
CA ALA A 155 -5.85 10.00 -0.24
C ALA A 155 -6.04 10.12 1.28
N ASP A 156 -7.27 10.14 1.76
CA ASP A 156 -7.60 10.17 3.18
C ASP A 156 -7.19 8.85 3.86
N PHE A 157 -7.44 7.72 3.20
CA PHE A 157 -7.01 6.41 3.68
C PHE A 157 -5.48 6.31 3.74
N TYR A 158 -4.78 6.76 2.70
CA TYR A 158 -3.32 6.85 2.67
C TYR A 158 -2.79 7.65 3.87
N ARG A 159 -3.34 8.85 4.10
CA ARG A 159 -2.95 9.67 5.25
C ARG A 159 -3.20 8.95 6.58
N GLN A 160 -4.35 8.32 6.75
CA GLN A 160 -4.66 7.56 7.98
C GLN A 160 -3.65 6.44 8.26
N LEU A 161 -3.17 5.76 7.21
CA LEU A 161 -2.17 4.70 7.35
C LEU A 161 -0.81 5.26 7.77
N TYR A 162 -0.32 6.28 7.07
CA TYR A 162 1.09 6.68 7.12
C TYR A 162 1.38 7.89 8.02
N THR A 163 0.37 8.57 8.53
CA THR A 163 0.52 9.69 9.47
C THR A 163 0.04 9.38 10.90
N ASN A 164 -0.27 8.14 11.21
CA ASN A 164 -0.63 7.75 12.57
C ASN A 164 0.64 7.53 13.42
N PRO A 165 0.94 8.40 14.40
CA PRO A 165 2.15 8.27 15.21
C PRO A 165 2.03 7.16 16.26
N ASN A 166 0.83 6.66 16.55
CA ASN A 166 0.60 5.71 17.62
C ASN A 166 1.11 4.31 17.25
N GLY A 167 2.12 3.88 17.97
CA GLY A 167 2.76 2.59 17.72
C GLY A 167 3.72 2.59 16.54
N LEU A 168 4.00 3.78 15.97
CA LEU A 168 5.02 3.93 14.94
C LEU A 168 6.41 3.74 15.54
N VAL A 169 7.19 2.88 14.95
CA VAL A 169 8.60 2.66 15.29
C VAL A 169 9.46 3.21 14.16
N CYS A 170 10.30 4.20 14.46
CA CYS A 170 11.25 4.76 13.51
C CYS A 170 12.65 4.21 13.78
N VAL A 171 13.32 3.80 12.71
CA VAL A 171 14.70 3.30 12.76
C VAL A 171 15.55 4.12 11.79
N VAL A 172 16.61 4.71 12.28
CA VAL A 172 17.59 5.45 11.48
C VAL A 172 18.88 4.68 11.42
N CYS A 173 19.39 4.47 10.22
CA CYS A 173 20.66 3.77 9.98
C CYS A 173 21.52 4.59 9.02
N GLY A 174 22.77 4.87 9.43
CA GLY A 174 23.72 5.61 8.60
C GLY A 174 24.79 6.31 9.40
N ASN A 175 25.55 7.15 8.71
CA ASN A 175 26.55 8.02 9.33
C ASN A 175 25.96 9.45 9.46
N PHE A 176 25.44 9.79 10.62
CA PHE A 176 24.72 11.03 10.87
C PHE A 176 25.01 11.58 12.27
N ASP A 177 24.73 12.86 12.51
CA ASP A 177 24.70 13.42 13.85
C ASP A 177 23.39 13.04 14.56
N MET A 178 23.50 12.39 15.71
CA MET A 178 22.34 11.90 16.46
C MET A 178 21.45 13.05 16.93
N ASN A 179 22.03 14.18 17.34
CA ASN A 179 21.26 15.32 17.88
C ASN A 179 20.47 16.01 16.76
N GLU A 180 21.03 16.10 15.56
CA GLU A 180 20.33 16.64 14.39
C GLU A 180 19.15 15.77 14.00
N VAL A 181 19.40 14.47 13.82
CA VAL A 181 18.36 13.50 13.46
C VAL A 181 17.24 13.45 14.49
N GLU A 182 17.58 13.41 15.79
CA GLU A 182 16.58 13.40 16.86
C GLU A 182 15.71 14.68 16.81
N ARG A 183 16.35 15.85 16.67
CA ARG A 183 15.64 17.13 16.55
C ARG A 183 14.67 17.14 15.36
N ASP A 184 15.13 16.70 14.19
CA ASP A 184 14.37 16.80 12.94
C ASP A 184 13.24 15.74 12.91
N LEU A 185 13.49 14.53 13.41
CA LEU A 185 12.46 13.51 13.58
C LEU A 185 11.38 13.94 14.59
N VAL A 186 11.77 14.50 15.73
CA VAL A 186 10.82 15.02 16.73
C VAL A 186 9.97 16.12 16.13
N ALA A 187 10.56 17.03 15.33
CA ALA A 187 9.82 18.09 14.65
C ALA A 187 8.79 17.51 13.67
N VAL A 188 9.18 16.56 12.81
CA VAL A 188 8.29 15.95 11.82
C VAL A 188 7.21 15.10 12.48
N LEU A 189 7.58 14.18 13.38
CA LEU A 189 6.62 13.32 14.07
C LEU A 189 5.69 14.09 15.00
N GLY A 190 6.15 15.23 15.52
CA GLY A 190 5.33 16.14 16.31
C GLY A 190 4.23 16.84 15.51
N MET A 191 4.33 16.90 14.18
CA MET A 191 3.28 17.40 13.30
C MET A 191 2.22 16.33 12.96
N PHE A 192 2.48 15.07 13.27
CA PHE A 192 1.52 14.00 13.02
C PHE A 192 0.31 14.18 13.94
N PRO A 193 -0.92 13.99 13.44
CA PRO A 193 -2.12 14.22 14.23
C PRO A 193 -2.20 13.23 15.39
N ALA A 194 -2.47 13.75 16.59
CA ALA A 194 -2.72 12.88 17.73
C ALA A 194 -3.95 11.99 17.46
N GLN A 195 -3.77 10.69 17.56
CA GLN A 195 -4.83 9.70 17.42
C GLN A 195 -4.99 8.93 18.74
N GLU A 196 -6.22 8.68 19.14
CA GLU A 196 -6.50 7.97 20.40
C GLU A 196 -6.23 6.46 20.29
N LYS A 197 -6.29 5.92 19.07
CA LYS A 197 -6.24 4.47 18.85
C LYS A 197 -4.89 4.04 18.28
N VAL A 198 -4.25 3.13 19.00
CA VAL A 198 -3.09 2.38 18.48
C VAL A 198 -3.59 1.26 17.59
N ASN A 199 -3.17 1.23 16.35
CA ASN A 199 -3.41 0.07 15.50
C ASN A 199 -2.65 -1.14 16.05
N ASN A 200 -3.30 -2.27 16.04
CA ASN A 200 -2.68 -3.53 16.40
C ASN A 200 -3.08 -4.56 15.35
N TRP A 201 -2.21 -5.55 15.10
CA TRP A 201 -2.59 -6.62 14.17
C TRP A 201 -3.78 -7.39 14.73
N VAL A 202 -4.65 -7.78 13.82
CA VAL A 202 -5.70 -8.74 14.08
C VAL A 202 -5.23 -10.06 13.49
N LEU A 203 -5.03 -11.07 14.34
CA LEU A 203 -4.74 -12.40 13.84
C LEU A 203 -6.06 -12.97 13.28
N PRO A 204 -6.11 -13.31 11.99
CA PRO A 204 -7.29 -13.97 11.46
C PRO A 204 -7.47 -15.32 12.15
N GLU A 205 -8.71 -15.66 12.47
CA GLU A 205 -9.04 -17.01 12.89
C GLU A 205 -8.92 -17.91 11.66
N PHE A 206 -7.84 -18.69 11.61
CA PHE A 206 -7.66 -19.70 10.56
C PHE A 206 -8.39 -20.98 10.97
N ASP A 207 -9.48 -21.28 10.29
CA ASP A 207 -10.06 -22.62 10.37
C ASP A 207 -9.41 -23.52 9.29
N TYR A 208 -8.23 -24.01 9.62
CA TYR A 208 -7.53 -24.90 8.72
C TYR A 208 -8.37 -26.16 8.47
N PRO A 209 -8.48 -26.61 7.21
CA PRO A 209 -9.21 -27.82 6.89
C PRO A 209 -8.65 -28.99 7.68
N LYS A 210 -9.51 -29.68 8.45
CA LYS A 210 -9.14 -30.85 9.26
C LYS A 210 -9.21 -32.09 8.39
N GLY A 211 -8.10 -32.80 8.28
CA GLY A 211 -7.99 -34.04 7.50
C GLY A 211 -7.32 -33.83 6.15
N GLY A 212 -7.03 -34.92 5.47
CA GLY A 212 -6.49 -34.92 4.12
C GLY A 212 -7.62 -34.92 3.10
N PHE A 213 -7.51 -34.09 2.08
CA PHE A 213 -8.37 -34.23 0.88
C PHE A 213 -7.50 -34.25 -0.37
N ARG A 214 -8.06 -34.75 -1.45
CA ARG A 214 -7.38 -34.85 -2.74
C ARG A 214 -8.29 -34.29 -3.83
N GLU A 215 -7.83 -33.31 -4.52
CA GLU A 215 -8.44 -32.77 -5.73
C GLU A 215 -7.51 -33.01 -6.93
N ILE A 216 -8.09 -33.21 -8.10
CA ILE A 216 -7.35 -33.37 -9.35
C ILE A 216 -7.76 -32.22 -10.27
N PHE A 217 -6.79 -31.45 -10.71
CA PHE A 217 -6.98 -30.38 -11.69
C PHE A 217 -6.56 -30.93 -13.06
N PRO A 218 -7.53 -31.24 -13.95
CA PRO A 218 -7.21 -31.75 -15.27
C PRO A 218 -6.50 -30.69 -16.11
N ASN A 219 -5.53 -31.12 -16.88
CA ASN A 219 -4.94 -30.30 -17.93
C ASN A 219 -5.79 -30.49 -19.20
N GLU A 220 -6.44 -29.43 -19.68
CA GLU A 220 -7.31 -29.49 -20.86
C GLU A 220 -6.54 -29.77 -22.17
N ASN A 221 -5.21 -29.85 -22.11
CA ASN A 221 -4.35 -30.10 -23.26
C ASN A 221 -3.80 -31.54 -23.33
N GLU A 222 -4.33 -32.48 -22.55
CA GLU A 222 -4.02 -33.90 -22.64
C GLU A 222 -5.21 -34.74 -23.15
#